data_3ce91a27c7d6de473d34bd16922ba144
#
_entry.id   3ce91a27c7d6de473d34bd16922ba144
#
_cell.length_a   1.000
_cell.length_b   1.000
_cell.length_c   1.000
_cell.angle_alpha   90.00
_cell.angle_beta   90.00
_cell.angle_gamma   90.00
#
_symmetry.space_group_name_H-M   'P 1'
#
loop_
_entity.id
_entity.type
_entity.pdbx_description
1 polymer ?
#
loop_
_entity_poly.entity_id
_entity_poly.type
_entity_poly.pdbx_seq_one_letter_code
_entity_poly.pdbx_strand_id
1 'polypeptide(L)'
;MGKNEMSGAAIAPLFRLSRDAVCGVAQGRIVFANPAAGRLFGADLAGERVETRFPGLEEDVWGDSFATTVTVDGTPRNVSAARCGEILVLTIRTEEPPFPPVPPTALRQMRTAAFNLRLALDHLTENEPEDEDDDDDDEMYSSILFHSYYSMLHLTNQLSDVNALATGTMACRMQSVSISRLVSDLLGSAEFFLRRKHITFRWEILGDNLFVAGDRDRLEQLLLILIANSVMHTGEGGTITVRLKRYGQRCQLTLSDDGHGMTEDELAEAFTPNRKDSLTNVNDSGLGLPIAQGLAQLHNGVLVIQRGEHGETSMHLQLPITGKLPLRDTLRHDSGPELLLTELSEVLPTEAYQRKYRE
;
A
#
# COMPACT_ATOMS: atom_id res chain seq x y z
N MET A 1 26.34 -30.32 15.33
CA MET A 1 24.92 -30.28 15.68
C MET A 1 24.17 -30.14 14.36
N GLY A 2 23.47 -31.20 13.94
CA GLY A 2 22.87 -31.29 12.62
C GLY A 2 21.77 -30.26 12.43
N LYS A 3 21.84 -29.51 11.31
CA LYS A 3 20.69 -28.76 10.79
C LYS A 3 19.60 -29.79 10.49
N ASN A 4 18.49 -29.72 11.21
CA ASN A 4 17.31 -30.49 10.93
C ASN A 4 16.74 -29.97 9.60
N GLU A 5 17.09 -30.57 8.48
CA GLU A 5 16.48 -30.35 7.18
C GLU A 5 15.03 -30.82 7.27
N MET A 6 14.10 -29.89 7.51
CA MET A 6 12.67 -30.20 7.39
C MET A 6 12.34 -30.37 5.91
N SER A 7 12.13 -31.60 5.47
CA SER A 7 11.70 -31.89 4.10
C SER A 7 10.23 -31.51 3.91
N GLY A 8 9.83 -31.18 2.65
CA GLY A 8 8.43 -30.89 2.31
C GLY A 8 7.45 -31.96 2.79
N ALA A 9 7.88 -33.22 2.84
CA ALA A 9 7.10 -34.34 3.37
C ALA A 9 6.83 -34.25 4.88
N ALA A 10 7.69 -33.53 5.65
CA ALA A 10 7.48 -33.34 7.09
C ALA A 10 6.52 -32.18 7.39
N ILE A 11 6.46 -31.17 6.53
CA ILE A 11 5.62 -29.97 6.70
C ILE A 11 4.21 -30.19 6.13
N ALA A 12 4.07 -30.87 5.02
CA ALA A 12 2.78 -31.11 4.34
C ALA A 12 1.65 -31.63 5.26
N PRO A 13 1.87 -32.54 6.21
CA PRO A 13 0.81 -33.01 7.11
C PRO A 13 0.22 -31.94 8.01
N LEU A 14 1.01 -30.90 8.38
CA LEU A 14 0.57 -29.81 9.26
C LEU A 14 -0.53 -28.96 8.61
N PHE A 15 -0.54 -28.86 7.29
CA PHE A 15 -1.51 -28.06 6.55
C PHE A 15 -2.65 -28.85 5.91
N ARG A 16 -2.69 -30.18 6.13
CA ARG A 16 -3.68 -31.06 5.47
C ARG A 16 -5.12 -30.68 5.77
N LEU A 17 -5.39 -30.15 6.97
CA LEU A 17 -6.72 -29.76 7.44
C LEU A 17 -6.98 -28.24 7.28
N SER A 18 -6.02 -27.48 6.77
CA SER A 18 -6.23 -26.05 6.52
C SER A 18 -7.32 -25.85 5.47
N ARG A 19 -8.21 -24.87 5.74
CA ARG A 19 -9.22 -24.43 4.77
C ARG A 19 -8.59 -23.60 3.66
N ASP A 20 -7.53 -22.86 3.99
CA ASP A 20 -6.77 -22.10 3.01
C ASP A 20 -5.90 -23.02 2.14
N ALA A 21 -5.68 -22.59 0.90
CA ALA A 21 -4.80 -23.29 -0.01
C ALA A 21 -3.34 -23.05 0.42
N VAL A 22 -2.60 -24.13 0.72
CA VAL A 22 -1.21 -24.03 1.15
C VAL A 22 -0.32 -24.83 0.21
N CYS A 23 0.74 -24.16 -0.27
CA CYS A 23 1.77 -24.75 -1.12
C CYS A 23 3.15 -24.53 -0.49
N GLY A 24 4.00 -25.54 -0.52
CA GLY A 24 5.41 -25.39 -0.18
C GLY A 24 6.24 -25.30 -1.45
N VAL A 25 7.16 -24.34 -1.49
CA VAL A 25 8.05 -24.10 -2.62
C VAL A 25 9.50 -24.29 -2.19
N ALA A 26 10.27 -25.02 -2.97
CA ALA A 26 11.71 -25.17 -2.80
C ALA A 26 12.37 -25.17 -4.18
N GLN A 27 13.45 -24.44 -4.33
CA GLN A 27 14.20 -24.34 -5.59
C GLN A 27 13.31 -23.96 -6.79
N GLY A 28 12.37 -23.00 -6.58
CA GLY A 28 11.44 -22.53 -7.61
C GLY A 28 10.36 -23.54 -8.04
N ARG A 29 10.19 -24.67 -7.32
CA ARG A 29 9.19 -25.68 -7.60
C ARG A 29 8.27 -25.94 -6.42
N ILE A 30 7.01 -26.23 -6.70
CA ILE A 30 6.04 -26.63 -5.69
C ILE A 30 6.38 -28.06 -5.23
N VAL A 31 6.79 -28.21 -3.98
CA VAL A 31 7.18 -29.51 -3.40
C VAL A 31 6.04 -30.20 -2.64
N PHE A 32 5.04 -29.44 -2.21
CA PHE A 32 3.77 -29.97 -1.73
C PHE A 32 2.64 -28.97 -1.95
N ALA A 33 1.41 -29.48 -2.01
CA ALA A 33 0.19 -28.70 -1.97
C ALA A 33 -0.83 -29.41 -1.09
N ASN A 34 -1.58 -28.66 -0.29
CA ASN A 34 -2.64 -29.26 0.52
C ASN A 34 -3.92 -29.52 -0.33
N PRO A 35 -4.91 -30.28 0.19
CA PRO A 35 -6.13 -30.55 -0.54
C PRO A 35 -6.94 -29.30 -0.94
N ALA A 36 -6.83 -28.20 -0.17
CA ALA A 36 -7.48 -26.93 -0.54
C ALA A 36 -6.82 -26.30 -1.76
N ALA A 37 -5.48 -26.34 -1.87
CA ALA A 37 -4.75 -25.89 -3.05
C ALA A 37 -5.11 -26.74 -4.28
N GLY A 38 -5.17 -28.05 -4.14
CA GLY A 38 -5.59 -28.95 -5.22
C GLY A 38 -7.01 -28.62 -5.74
N ARG A 39 -7.95 -28.29 -4.86
CA ARG A 39 -9.30 -27.84 -5.26
C ARG A 39 -9.29 -26.47 -5.93
N LEU A 40 -8.52 -25.54 -5.39
CA LEU A 40 -8.46 -24.18 -5.92
C LEU A 40 -7.87 -24.11 -7.34
N PHE A 41 -6.84 -24.91 -7.60
CA PHE A 41 -6.14 -24.89 -8.89
C PHE A 41 -6.58 -25.99 -9.86
N GLY A 42 -7.45 -26.90 -9.42
CA GLY A 42 -8.01 -27.96 -10.26
C GLY A 42 -7.00 -29.01 -10.72
N ALA A 43 -5.81 -29.11 -10.10
CA ALA A 43 -4.73 -29.99 -10.52
C ALA A 43 -3.82 -30.42 -9.35
N ASP A 44 -3.01 -31.45 -9.57
CA ASP A 44 -1.88 -31.75 -8.73
C ASP A 44 -0.72 -30.79 -9.07
N LEU A 45 -0.38 -29.93 -8.14
CA LEU A 45 0.62 -28.89 -8.31
C LEU A 45 2.06 -29.36 -8.04
N ALA A 46 2.23 -30.57 -7.50
CA ALA A 46 3.55 -31.07 -7.12
C ALA A 46 4.49 -31.19 -8.33
N GLY A 47 5.67 -30.57 -8.23
CA GLY A 47 6.69 -30.55 -9.27
C GLY A 47 6.57 -29.41 -10.29
N GLU A 48 5.45 -28.67 -10.32
CA GLU A 48 5.30 -27.51 -11.19
C GLU A 48 6.23 -26.36 -10.76
N ARG A 49 6.61 -25.49 -11.71
CA ARG A 49 7.33 -24.26 -11.39
C ARG A 49 6.37 -23.25 -10.76
N VAL A 50 6.81 -22.59 -9.71
CA VAL A 50 6.01 -21.59 -9.00
C VAL A 50 5.61 -20.43 -9.92
N GLU A 51 6.49 -19.96 -10.78
CA GLU A 51 6.26 -18.89 -11.74
C GLU A 51 5.13 -19.18 -12.75
N THR A 52 4.91 -20.47 -13.05
CA THR A 52 3.84 -20.88 -13.98
C THR A 52 2.46 -20.67 -13.37
N ARG A 53 2.33 -20.90 -12.07
CA ARG A 53 1.05 -20.76 -11.34
C ARG A 53 0.90 -19.39 -10.66
N PHE A 54 2.03 -18.80 -10.30
CA PHE A 54 2.09 -17.52 -9.60
C PHE A 54 3.02 -16.56 -10.36
N PRO A 55 2.58 -15.96 -11.48
CA PRO A 55 3.39 -15.05 -12.26
C PRO A 55 3.89 -13.87 -11.42
N GLY A 56 5.20 -13.66 -11.41
CA GLY A 56 5.85 -12.60 -10.60
C GLY A 56 6.28 -13.04 -9.20
N LEU A 57 6.07 -14.30 -8.83
CA LEU A 57 6.56 -14.92 -7.61
C LEU A 57 7.84 -15.71 -7.92
N GLU A 58 9.00 -15.06 -7.72
CA GLU A 58 10.31 -15.69 -7.85
C GLU A 58 10.89 -15.88 -6.44
N GLU A 59 11.19 -17.12 -6.05
CA GLU A 59 11.61 -17.46 -4.68
C GLU A 59 12.85 -16.70 -4.21
N ASP A 60 13.78 -16.42 -5.13
CA ASP A 60 15.05 -15.77 -4.81
C ASP A 60 14.96 -14.24 -4.67
N VAL A 61 13.80 -13.64 -4.97
CA VAL A 61 13.63 -12.17 -5.02
C VAL A 61 13.00 -11.61 -3.75
N TRP A 62 12.17 -12.38 -3.03
CA TRP A 62 11.26 -11.85 -2.02
C TRP A 62 11.64 -12.14 -0.55
N GLY A 63 12.79 -12.72 -0.29
CA GLY A 63 13.24 -13.01 1.08
C GLY A 63 12.41 -14.07 1.82
N ASP A 64 12.47 -14.05 3.15
CA ASP A 64 11.96 -15.13 4.00
C ASP A 64 10.48 -15.00 4.36
N SER A 65 9.92 -13.78 4.34
CA SER A 65 8.47 -13.57 4.54
C SER A 65 7.97 -12.37 3.74
N PHE A 66 6.83 -12.54 3.08
CA PHE A 66 6.20 -11.48 2.29
C PHE A 66 4.69 -11.70 2.16
N ALA A 67 3.97 -10.66 1.77
CA ALA A 67 2.57 -10.74 1.35
C ALA A 67 2.41 -10.16 -0.06
N THR A 68 1.54 -10.77 -0.86
CA THR A 68 1.22 -10.34 -2.23
C THR A 68 -0.17 -10.82 -2.61
N THR A 69 -0.58 -10.56 -3.86
CA THR A 69 -1.76 -11.19 -4.45
C THR A 69 -1.40 -11.95 -5.69
N VAL A 70 -2.13 -13.02 -5.92
CA VAL A 70 -2.09 -13.78 -7.17
C VAL A 70 -3.48 -13.86 -7.78
N THR A 71 -3.58 -13.89 -9.09
CA THR A 71 -4.85 -14.09 -9.78
C THR A 71 -5.05 -15.57 -10.05
N VAL A 72 -6.14 -16.14 -9.54
CA VAL A 72 -6.54 -17.53 -9.77
C VAL A 72 -7.91 -17.50 -10.41
N ASP A 73 -8.04 -18.08 -11.61
CA ASP A 73 -9.29 -18.11 -12.40
C ASP A 73 -9.94 -16.71 -12.58
N GLY A 74 -9.09 -15.69 -12.79
CA GLY A 74 -9.54 -14.31 -12.94
C GLY A 74 -9.89 -13.60 -11.63
N THR A 75 -9.81 -14.29 -10.48
CA THR A 75 -10.10 -13.73 -9.16
C THR A 75 -8.79 -13.44 -8.42
N PRO A 76 -8.55 -12.21 -7.94
CA PRO A 76 -7.39 -11.89 -7.12
C PRO A 76 -7.51 -12.56 -5.74
N ARG A 77 -6.41 -13.13 -5.26
CA ARG A 77 -6.35 -13.80 -3.96
C ARG A 77 -5.13 -13.35 -3.18
N ASN A 78 -5.31 -13.08 -1.91
CA ASN A 78 -4.21 -12.72 -1.02
C ASN A 78 -3.34 -13.92 -0.72
N VAL A 79 -2.04 -13.73 -0.82
CA VAL A 79 -1.01 -14.73 -0.53
C VAL A 79 -0.09 -14.18 0.54
N SER A 80 0.08 -14.93 1.59
CA SER A 80 1.18 -14.73 2.55
C SER A 80 2.20 -15.84 2.39
N ALA A 81 3.46 -15.50 2.56
CA ALA A 81 4.57 -16.43 2.46
C ALA A 81 5.46 -16.33 3.69
N ALA A 82 5.92 -17.47 4.18
CA ALA A 82 6.91 -17.53 5.24
C ALA A 82 7.88 -18.70 4.97
N ARG A 83 9.17 -18.47 5.20
CA ARG A 83 10.20 -19.49 5.02
C ARG A 83 10.29 -20.38 6.26
N CYS A 84 10.22 -21.67 6.01
CA CYS A 84 10.41 -22.70 7.03
C CYS A 84 11.57 -23.61 6.62
N GLY A 85 12.77 -23.31 7.08
CA GLY A 85 14.00 -23.95 6.63
C GLY A 85 14.30 -23.65 5.15
N GLU A 86 14.37 -24.68 4.31
CA GLU A 86 14.58 -24.52 2.87
C GLU A 86 13.29 -24.36 2.07
N ILE A 87 12.14 -24.42 2.72
CA ILE A 87 10.83 -24.37 2.08
C ILE A 87 10.16 -23.02 2.33
N LEU A 88 9.74 -22.36 1.27
CA LEU A 88 8.84 -21.21 1.34
C LEU A 88 7.41 -21.71 1.34
N VAL A 89 6.70 -21.48 2.42
CA VAL A 89 5.27 -21.86 2.57
C VAL A 89 4.41 -20.70 2.10
N LEU A 90 3.64 -20.93 1.04
CA LEU A 90 2.66 -20.00 0.50
C LEU A 90 1.28 -20.36 1.04
N THR A 91 0.61 -19.42 1.68
CA THR A 91 -0.79 -19.56 2.12
C THR A 91 -1.66 -18.62 1.30
N ILE A 92 -2.59 -19.19 0.54
CA ILE A 92 -3.53 -18.47 -0.32
C ILE A 92 -4.91 -18.53 0.34
N ARG A 93 -5.51 -17.39 0.67
CA ARG A 93 -6.86 -17.34 1.23
C ARG A 93 -7.89 -17.80 0.21
N THR A 94 -8.69 -18.79 0.59
CA THR A 94 -9.73 -19.38 -0.28
C THR A 94 -11.11 -18.78 -0.07
N GLU A 95 -11.38 -18.27 1.13
CA GLU A 95 -12.63 -17.58 1.47
C GLU A 95 -12.34 -16.09 1.61
N GLU A 96 -12.76 -15.29 0.64
CA GLU A 96 -12.88 -13.86 0.86
C GLU A 96 -14.21 -13.60 1.56
N PRO A 97 -14.22 -12.83 2.66
CA PRO A 97 -15.48 -12.41 3.25
C PRO A 97 -16.27 -11.62 2.20
N PRO A 98 -17.61 -11.79 2.13
CA PRO A 98 -18.44 -10.90 1.35
C PRO A 98 -18.13 -9.48 1.80
N PHE A 99 -18.15 -8.52 0.87
CA PHE A 99 -17.79 -7.12 1.00
C PHE A 99 -17.70 -6.66 2.48
N PRO A 100 -16.53 -6.26 2.98
CA PRO A 100 -16.39 -5.98 4.40
C PRO A 100 -17.33 -4.82 4.77
N PRO A 101 -18.04 -4.90 5.90
CA PRO A 101 -18.74 -3.74 6.44
C PRO A 101 -17.72 -2.61 6.61
N VAL A 102 -18.20 -1.35 6.48
CA VAL A 102 -17.35 -0.17 6.70
C VAL A 102 -16.51 -0.35 7.95
N PRO A 103 -15.17 -0.21 7.89
CA PRO A 103 -14.31 -0.44 9.04
C PRO A 103 -14.76 0.37 10.26
N PRO A 104 -14.83 -0.22 11.45
CA PRO A 104 -15.14 0.54 12.68
C PRO A 104 -14.16 1.69 12.91
N THR A 105 -12.90 1.54 12.47
CA THR A 105 -11.86 2.57 12.48
C THR A 105 -12.23 3.74 11.59
N ALA A 106 -12.61 3.49 10.34
CA ALA A 106 -13.06 4.54 9.41
C ALA A 106 -14.27 5.31 9.95
N LEU A 107 -15.25 4.60 10.52
CA LEU A 107 -16.41 5.25 11.17
C LEU A 107 -16.00 6.13 12.36
N ARG A 108 -15.03 5.70 13.16
CA ARG A 108 -14.51 6.48 14.28
C ARG A 108 -13.78 7.72 13.79
N GLN A 109 -12.91 7.59 12.80
CA GLN A 109 -12.20 8.71 12.18
C GLN A 109 -13.18 9.73 11.59
N MET A 110 -14.20 9.28 10.86
CA MET A 110 -15.26 10.17 10.34
C MET A 110 -15.97 10.94 11.46
N ARG A 111 -16.28 10.29 12.58
CA ARG A 111 -16.90 10.96 13.74
C ARG A 111 -15.95 11.98 14.36
N THR A 112 -14.68 11.64 14.54
CA THR A 112 -13.67 12.55 15.08
C THR A 112 -13.49 13.76 14.16
N ALA A 113 -13.37 13.55 12.83
CA ALA A 113 -13.27 14.63 11.87
C ALA A 113 -14.51 15.53 11.86
N ALA A 114 -15.73 14.94 11.91
CA ALA A 114 -16.96 15.70 12.00
C ALA A 114 -17.07 16.53 13.30
N PHE A 115 -16.61 15.96 14.42
CA PHE A 115 -16.57 16.68 15.69
C PHE A 115 -15.59 17.86 15.65
N ASN A 116 -14.39 17.65 15.13
CA ASN A 116 -13.38 18.69 15.00
C ASN A 116 -13.83 19.81 14.04
N LEU A 117 -14.48 19.43 12.90
CA LEU A 117 -15.10 20.40 11.98
C LEU A 117 -16.10 21.29 12.72
N ARG A 118 -16.98 20.68 13.52
CA ARG A 118 -17.97 21.43 14.27
C ARG A 118 -17.33 22.37 15.30
N LEU A 119 -16.36 21.85 16.07
CA LEU A 119 -15.66 22.65 17.09
C LEU A 119 -14.96 23.87 16.47
N ALA A 120 -14.26 23.66 15.35
CA ALA A 120 -13.57 24.74 14.65
C ALA A 120 -14.57 25.76 14.05
N LEU A 121 -15.70 25.29 13.51
CA LEU A 121 -16.77 26.17 13.02
C LEU A 121 -17.41 26.99 14.13
N ASP A 122 -17.76 26.34 15.25
CA ASP A 122 -18.38 27.01 16.40
C ASP A 122 -17.43 28.14 16.89
N HIS A 123 -16.12 27.88 17.00
CA HIS A 123 -15.14 28.88 17.40
C HIS A 123 -15.05 30.06 16.41
N LEU A 124 -14.91 29.78 15.11
CA LEU A 124 -14.80 30.79 14.06
C LEU A 124 -16.09 31.62 13.83
N THR A 125 -17.23 31.14 14.32
CA THR A 125 -18.51 31.83 14.20
C THR A 125 -18.94 32.60 15.47
N GLU A 126 -18.44 32.21 16.63
CA GLU A 126 -18.80 32.83 17.92
C GLU A 126 -17.85 33.97 18.31
N ASN A 127 -16.62 33.99 17.81
CA ASN A 127 -15.68 35.07 18.09
C ASN A 127 -15.85 36.18 17.04
N GLU A 128 -16.34 37.35 17.45
CA GLU A 128 -16.14 38.57 16.69
C GLU A 128 -14.67 39.01 16.90
N PRO A 129 -13.92 39.34 15.84
CA PRO A 129 -12.50 39.71 15.97
C PRO A 129 -12.39 41.02 16.74
N GLU A 130 -12.09 40.95 18.03
CA GLU A 130 -11.95 42.14 18.89
C GLU A 130 -10.47 42.54 19.15
N ASP A 131 -9.45 41.65 18.94
CA ASP A 131 -8.04 41.95 19.20
C ASP A 131 -7.06 41.28 18.20
N GLU A 132 -5.89 41.91 17.99
CA GLU A 132 -4.81 41.39 17.10
C GLU A 132 -4.17 40.06 17.57
N ASP A 133 -4.40 39.65 18.82
CA ASP A 133 -3.92 38.35 19.37
C ASP A 133 -4.81 37.16 18.92
N ASP A 134 -6.00 37.41 18.34
CA ASP A 134 -6.92 36.35 17.86
C ASP A 134 -6.52 35.76 16.49
N ASP A 135 -5.63 36.42 15.72
CA ASP A 135 -5.22 35.95 14.39
C ASP A 135 -4.49 34.58 14.44
N ASP A 136 -3.70 34.30 15.48
CA ASP A 136 -3.00 33.02 15.63
C ASP A 136 -3.96 31.87 15.98
N ASP A 137 -4.98 32.16 16.81
CA ASP A 137 -6.00 31.19 17.19
C ASP A 137 -6.92 30.87 15.99
N ASP A 138 -7.32 31.86 15.22
CA ASP A 138 -8.13 31.70 14.00
C ASP A 138 -7.38 30.87 12.94
N GLU A 139 -6.06 31.08 12.76
CA GLU A 139 -5.25 30.25 11.87
C GLU A 139 -5.18 28.79 12.36
N MET A 140 -5.09 28.58 13.68
CA MET A 140 -5.09 27.24 14.28
C MET A 140 -6.44 26.54 14.02
N TYR A 141 -7.57 27.17 14.32
CA TYR A 141 -8.90 26.58 14.10
C TYR A 141 -9.21 26.36 12.61
N SER A 142 -8.80 27.30 11.76
CA SER A 142 -8.86 27.13 10.31
C SER A 142 -8.05 25.90 9.85
N SER A 143 -6.86 25.68 10.39
CA SER A 143 -6.03 24.51 10.09
C SER A 143 -6.67 23.19 10.53
N ILE A 144 -7.29 23.16 11.71
CA ILE A 144 -8.06 22.01 12.22
C ILE A 144 -9.26 21.73 11.31
N LEU A 145 -9.97 22.75 10.87
CA LEU A 145 -11.12 22.63 9.99
C LEU A 145 -10.71 21.98 8.66
N PHE A 146 -9.66 22.51 8.01
CA PHE A 146 -9.19 21.96 6.74
C PHE A 146 -8.61 20.56 6.88
N HIS A 147 -7.81 20.28 7.92
CA HIS A 147 -7.35 18.93 8.21
C HIS A 147 -8.52 17.95 8.34
N SER A 148 -9.56 18.31 9.10
CA SER A 148 -10.73 17.47 9.28
C SER A 148 -11.53 17.28 7.98
N TYR A 149 -11.63 18.32 7.16
CA TYR A 149 -12.25 18.26 5.83
C TYR A 149 -11.51 17.26 4.92
N TYR A 150 -10.18 17.41 4.79
CA TYR A 150 -9.38 16.52 3.95
C TYR A 150 -9.37 15.07 4.46
N SER A 151 -9.37 14.87 5.78
CA SER A 151 -9.50 13.53 6.37
C SER A 151 -10.84 12.87 6.05
N MET A 152 -11.95 13.61 6.09
CA MET A 152 -13.26 13.09 5.68
C MET A 152 -13.32 12.80 4.19
N LEU A 153 -12.72 13.67 3.36
CA LEU A 153 -12.66 13.48 1.92
C LEU A 153 -11.84 12.23 1.58
N HIS A 154 -10.68 12.05 2.21
CA HIS A 154 -9.84 10.88 2.08
C HIS A 154 -10.59 9.57 2.40
N LEU A 155 -11.23 9.50 3.57
CA LEU A 155 -12.01 8.34 3.98
C LEU A 155 -13.17 8.03 3.03
N THR A 156 -13.86 9.09 2.55
CA THR A 156 -14.95 8.92 1.58
C THR A 156 -14.43 8.37 0.25
N ASN A 157 -13.28 8.88 -0.23
CA ASN A 157 -12.62 8.39 -1.44
C ASN A 157 -12.18 6.94 -1.27
N GLN A 158 -11.55 6.58 -0.15
CA GLN A 158 -11.13 5.21 0.15
C GLN A 158 -12.31 4.22 0.14
N LEU A 159 -13.43 4.57 0.77
CA LEU A 159 -14.63 3.73 0.76
C LEU A 159 -15.23 3.57 -0.64
N SER A 160 -15.22 4.64 -1.43
CA SER A 160 -15.64 4.60 -2.83
C SER A 160 -14.72 3.70 -3.68
N ASP A 161 -13.40 3.83 -3.50
CA ASP A 161 -12.40 3.06 -4.23
C ASP A 161 -12.46 1.57 -3.87
N VAL A 162 -12.58 1.21 -2.59
CA VAL A 162 -12.78 -0.19 -2.18
C VAL A 162 -14.04 -0.76 -2.81
N ASN A 163 -15.14 -0.02 -2.83
CA ASN A 163 -16.37 -0.46 -3.48
C ASN A 163 -16.19 -0.64 -5.00
N ALA A 164 -15.55 0.32 -5.67
CA ALA A 164 -15.32 0.27 -7.11
C ALA A 164 -14.37 -0.87 -7.51
N LEU A 165 -13.34 -1.14 -6.71
CA LEU A 165 -12.43 -2.28 -6.90
C LEU A 165 -13.16 -3.61 -6.72
N ALA A 166 -13.93 -3.76 -5.63
CA ALA A 166 -14.64 -4.99 -5.33
C ALA A 166 -15.74 -5.33 -6.36
N THR A 167 -16.40 -4.31 -6.92
CA THR A 167 -17.43 -4.48 -7.96
C THR A 167 -16.86 -4.52 -9.39
N GLY A 168 -15.54 -4.30 -9.55
CA GLY A 168 -14.91 -4.23 -10.87
C GLY A 168 -15.36 -3.02 -11.72
N THR A 169 -15.92 -1.99 -11.08
CA THR A 169 -16.44 -0.79 -11.75
C THR A 169 -15.43 0.37 -11.79
N MET A 170 -14.24 0.19 -11.20
CA MET A 170 -13.21 1.22 -11.23
C MET A 170 -12.71 1.46 -12.64
N ALA A 171 -13.00 2.64 -13.17
CA ALA A 171 -12.54 3.03 -14.50
C ALA A 171 -11.09 3.52 -14.44
N CYS A 172 -10.27 3.10 -15.41
CA CYS A 172 -8.89 3.55 -15.60
C CYS A 172 -8.70 4.13 -17.00
N ARG A 173 -8.10 5.32 -17.07
CA ARG A 173 -7.72 5.98 -18.33
C ARG A 173 -6.29 5.63 -18.70
N MET A 174 -6.11 4.48 -19.33
CA MET A 174 -4.78 3.98 -19.67
C MET A 174 -4.08 4.87 -20.68
N GLN A 175 -2.92 5.43 -20.31
CA GLN A 175 -2.03 6.27 -21.11
C GLN A 175 -0.58 5.89 -20.88
N SER A 176 0.34 6.45 -21.67
CA SER A 176 1.77 6.26 -21.45
C SER A 176 2.25 7.23 -20.35
N VAL A 177 2.61 6.70 -19.19
CA VAL A 177 3.05 7.48 -18.04
C VAL A 177 4.55 7.28 -17.82
N SER A 178 5.32 8.38 -17.71
CA SER A 178 6.71 8.34 -17.29
C SER A 178 6.76 8.14 -15.78
N ILE A 179 6.96 6.89 -15.33
CA ILE A 179 7.01 6.57 -13.91
C ILE A 179 8.21 7.23 -13.21
N SER A 180 9.31 7.44 -13.92
CA SER A 180 10.49 8.12 -13.37
C SER A 180 10.18 9.57 -13.00
N ARG A 181 9.46 10.30 -13.87
CA ARG A 181 9.03 11.69 -13.58
C ARG A 181 7.99 11.70 -12.48
N LEU A 182 6.97 10.85 -12.58
CA LEU A 182 5.90 10.78 -11.60
C LEU A 182 6.44 10.59 -10.18
N VAL A 183 7.34 9.63 -9.99
CA VAL A 183 7.99 9.35 -8.69
C VAL A 183 8.81 10.55 -8.23
N SER A 184 9.60 11.18 -9.12
CA SER A 184 10.43 12.34 -8.76
C SER A 184 9.58 13.52 -8.30
N ASP A 185 8.53 13.85 -9.07
CA ASP A 185 7.64 14.97 -8.78
C ASP A 185 6.90 14.78 -7.45
N LEU A 186 6.35 13.56 -7.23
CA LEU A 186 5.65 13.22 -5.99
C LEU A 186 6.55 13.24 -4.77
N LEU A 187 7.76 12.68 -4.86
CA LEU A 187 8.68 12.65 -3.73
C LEU A 187 9.14 14.06 -3.34
N GLY A 188 9.41 14.93 -4.33
CA GLY A 188 9.73 16.33 -4.06
C GLY A 188 8.60 17.08 -3.35
N SER A 189 7.37 16.86 -3.79
CA SER A 189 6.19 17.46 -3.16
C SER A 189 5.91 16.88 -1.77
N ALA A 190 6.00 15.55 -1.62
CA ALA A 190 5.78 14.89 -0.33
C ALA A 190 6.83 15.30 0.71
N GLU A 191 8.11 15.41 0.32
CA GLU A 191 9.18 15.90 1.21
C GLU A 191 8.87 17.27 1.77
N PHE A 192 8.38 18.18 0.92
CA PHE A 192 8.02 19.54 1.37
C PHE A 192 6.99 19.51 2.50
N PHE A 193 5.91 18.74 2.35
CA PHE A 193 4.85 18.64 3.37
C PHE A 193 5.28 17.87 4.62
N LEU A 194 6.15 16.86 4.46
CA LEU A 194 6.56 15.97 5.56
C LEU A 194 7.81 16.42 6.32
N ARG A 195 8.47 17.51 5.89
CA ARG A 195 9.66 18.07 6.57
C ARG A 195 9.46 18.30 8.07
N ARG A 196 8.23 18.61 8.49
CA ARG A 196 7.91 18.87 9.91
C ARG A 196 7.87 17.62 10.78
N LYS A 197 7.82 16.43 10.16
CA LYS A 197 7.90 15.16 10.90
C LYS A 197 9.33 14.70 11.19
N HIS A 198 10.33 15.51 10.84
CA HIS A 198 11.75 15.17 10.98
C HIS A 198 12.15 13.84 10.33
N ILE A 199 11.38 13.37 9.33
CA ILE A 199 11.67 12.16 8.57
C ILE A 199 12.60 12.52 7.41
N THR A 200 13.66 11.72 7.23
CA THR A 200 14.61 11.89 6.14
C THR A 200 14.16 11.06 4.94
N PHE A 201 13.93 11.72 3.81
CA PHE A 201 13.69 11.04 2.54
C PHE A 201 14.97 10.90 1.74
N ARG A 202 15.24 9.69 1.26
CA ARG A 202 16.32 9.38 0.33
C ARG A 202 15.75 8.69 -0.88
N TRP A 203 16.06 9.15 -2.09
CA TRP A 203 15.59 8.46 -3.29
C TRP A 203 16.66 8.34 -4.35
N GLU A 204 16.59 7.24 -5.07
CA GLU A 204 17.47 6.91 -6.17
C GLU A 204 16.63 6.42 -7.35
N ILE A 205 16.65 7.16 -8.46
CA ILE A 205 15.93 6.80 -9.68
C ILE A 205 16.95 6.34 -10.71
N LEU A 206 17.06 5.02 -10.88
CA LEU A 206 17.94 4.37 -11.82
C LEU A 206 17.19 4.04 -13.11
N GLY A 207 17.33 4.87 -14.10
CA GLY A 207 16.73 4.72 -15.42
C GLY A 207 15.86 5.91 -15.82
N ASP A 208 16.42 6.71 -16.72
CA ASP A 208 15.67 7.75 -17.40
C ASP A 208 14.70 7.08 -18.38
N ASN A 209 13.49 7.59 -18.48
CA ASN A 209 12.49 7.14 -19.45
C ASN A 209 11.87 5.76 -19.22
N LEU A 210 11.58 5.40 -17.98
CA LEU A 210 10.72 4.25 -17.69
C LEU A 210 9.26 4.65 -17.94
N PHE A 211 8.65 4.08 -18.99
CA PHE A 211 7.24 4.31 -19.31
C PHE A 211 6.42 3.07 -19.00
N VAL A 212 5.25 3.29 -18.39
CA VAL A 212 4.25 2.26 -18.11
C VAL A 212 2.92 2.65 -18.78
N ALA A 213 2.10 1.67 -19.12
CA ALA A 213 0.70 1.94 -19.48
C ALA A 213 -0.10 2.04 -18.18
N GLY A 214 -0.70 3.19 -17.92
CA GLY A 214 -1.46 3.39 -16.70
C GLY A 214 -2.28 4.66 -16.68
N ASP A 215 -3.12 4.76 -15.68
CA ASP A 215 -3.84 5.97 -15.32
C ASP A 215 -2.95 6.77 -14.36
N ARG A 216 -2.57 7.99 -14.75
CA ARG A 216 -1.65 8.83 -13.98
C ARG A 216 -2.19 9.09 -12.59
N ASP A 217 -3.45 9.50 -12.48
CA ASP A 217 -4.06 9.90 -11.21
C ASP A 217 -4.12 8.70 -10.24
N ARG A 218 -4.43 7.51 -10.76
CA ARG A 218 -4.45 6.28 -9.97
C ARG A 218 -3.05 5.78 -9.57
N LEU A 219 -2.05 6.01 -10.43
CA LEU A 219 -0.65 5.72 -10.07
C LEU A 219 -0.12 6.71 -9.01
N GLU A 220 -0.49 7.99 -9.08
CA GLU A 220 -0.19 8.98 -8.06
C GLU A 220 -0.80 8.59 -6.72
N GLN A 221 -2.10 8.25 -6.71
CA GLN A 221 -2.80 7.77 -5.53
C GLN A 221 -2.11 6.54 -4.92
N LEU A 222 -1.80 5.53 -5.73
CA LEU A 222 -1.08 4.34 -5.29
C LEU A 222 0.23 4.70 -4.60
N LEU A 223 1.04 5.55 -5.21
CA LEU A 223 2.34 5.98 -4.66
C LEU A 223 2.18 6.74 -3.34
N LEU A 224 1.19 7.63 -3.24
CA LEU A 224 0.91 8.39 -2.02
C LEU A 224 0.44 7.49 -0.87
N ILE A 225 -0.36 6.46 -1.16
CA ILE A 225 -0.74 5.45 -0.16
C ILE A 225 0.52 4.73 0.38
N LEU A 226 1.45 4.34 -0.49
CA LEU A 226 2.68 3.68 -0.05
C LEU A 226 3.56 4.61 0.77
N ILE A 227 3.67 5.89 0.38
CA ILE A 227 4.40 6.91 1.14
C ILE A 227 3.75 7.14 2.51
N ALA A 228 2.41 7.31 2.56
CA ALA A 228 1.67 7.49 3.81
C ALA A 228 1.89 6.31 4.77
N ASN A 229 1.84 5.08 4.24
CA ASN A 229 2.09 3.88 5.03
C ASN A 229 3.52 3.86 5.60
N SER A 230 4.55 4.18 4.80
CA SER A 230 5.92 4.28 5.30
C SER A 230 6.05 5.37 6.38
N VAL A 231 5.48 6.56 6.15
CA VAL A 231 5.51 7.67 7.13
C VAL A 231 4.82 7.30 8.44
N MET A 232 3.71 6.56 8.38
CA MET A 232 2.95 6.13 9.56
C MET A 232 3.77 5.19 10.46
N HIS A 233 4.58 4.32 9.87
CA HIS A 233 5.37 3.32 10.58
C HIS A 233 6.79 3.76 10.89
N THR A 234 7.28 4.84 10.25
CA THR A 234 8.57 5.45 10.54
C THR A 234 8.48 6.31 11.80
N GLY A 235 9.38 6.10 12.75
CA GLY A 235 9.48 6.94 13.95
C GLY A 235 10.04 8.32 13.65
N GLU A 236 9.95 9.24 14.61
CA GLU A 236 10.57 10.56 14.53
C GLU A 236 12.09 10.45 14.33
N GLY A 237 12.63 11.16 13.36
CA GLY A 237 14.05 11.09 12.99
C GLY A 237 14.42 9.91 12.08
N GLY A 238 13.47 9.06 11.71
CA GLY A 238 13.70 7.92 10.85
C GLY A 238 13.92 8.28 9.38
N THR A 239 14.19 7.25 8.57
CA THR A 239 14.54 7.40 7.16
C THR A 239 13.64 6.55 6.28
N ILE A 240 13.08 7.15 5.24
CA ILE A 240 12.38 6.45 4.16
C ILE A 240 13.27 6.48 2.92
N THR A 241 13.57 5.31 2.37
CA THR A 241 14.38 5.16 1.17
C THR A 241 13.50 4.70 0.02
N VAL A 242 13.52 5.44 -1.10
CA VAL A 242 12.78 5.11 -2.31
C VAL A 242 13.75 4.82 -3.43
N ARG A 243 13.62 3.67 -4.07
CA ARG A 243 14.49 3.28 -5.17
C ARG A 243 13.66 2.80 -6.36
N LEU A 244 13.85 3.45 -7.52
CA LEU A 244 13.24 3.03 -8.77
C LEU A 244 14.32 2.49 -9.72
N LYS A 245 14.14 1.28 -10.22
CA LYS A 245 15.06 0.65 -11.19
C LYS A 245 14.30 -0.16 -12.23
N ARG A 246 14.97 -0.41 -13.35
CA ARG A 246 14.49 -1.39 -14.32
C ARG A 246 14.86 -2.80 -13.86
N TYR A 247 13.88 -3.70 -13.93
CA TYR A 247 14.05 -5.13 -13.66
C TYR A 247 13.45 -5.94 -14.82
N GLY A 248 14.29 -6.40 -15.73
CA GLY A 248 13.84 -7.07 -16.95
C GLY A 248 12.88 -6.22 -17.80
N GLN A 249 11.68 -6.71 -18.00
CA GLN A 249 10.59 -6.01 -18.71
C GLN A 249 9.66 -5.23 -17.75
N ARG A 250 10.04 -5.09 -16.48
CA ARG A 250 9.31 -4.34 -15.48
C ARG A 250 10.15 -3.19 -14.91
N CYS A 251 9.53 -2.17 -14.40
CA CYS A 251 10.15 -1.27 -13.45
C CYS A 251 9.78 -1.72 -12.05
N GLN A 252 10.72 -1.64 -11.14
CA GLN A 252 10.54 -1.93 -9.73
C GLN A 252 10.77 -0.66 -8.93
N LEU A 253 9.74 -0.24 -8.22
CA LEU A 253 9.81 0.77 -7.18
C LEU A 253 9.88 0.07 -5.84
N THR A 254 10.85 0.40 -5.02
CA THR A 254 11.01 -0.09 -3.65
C THR A 254 10.93 1.08 -2.70
N LEU A 255 10.02 1.03 -1.74
CA LEU A 255 9.98 1.90 -0.57
C LEU A 255 10.40 1.08 0.63
N SER A 256 11.40 1.55 1.37
CA SER A 256 11.87 0.92 2.61
C SER A 256 11.93 1.97 3.70
N ASP A 257 11.36 1.68 4.85
CA ASP A 257 11.43 2.49 6.05
C ASP A 257 12.26 1.78 7.13
N ASP A 258 12.86 2.54 8.01
CA ASP A 258 13.60 2.05 9.18
C ASP A 258 12.73 2.02 10.45
N GLY A 259 11.42 1.94 10.28
CA GLY A 259 10.44 1.84 11.35
C GLY A 259 10.45 0.50 12.08
N HIS A 260 9.45 0.28 12.93
CA HIS A 260 9.33 -0.97 13.71
C HIS A 260 8.96 -2.20 12.85
N GLY A 261 8.61 -1.98 11.57
CA GLY A 261 8.20 -3.02 10.63
C GLY A 261 6.88 -3.71 10.99
N MET A 262 6.45 -4.62 10.12
CA MET A 262 5.25 -5.43 10.32
C MET A 262 5.61 -6.75 10.98
N THR A 263 4.78 -7.24 11.88
CA THR A 263 4.82 -8.61 12.41
C THR A 263 4.39 -9.60 11.33
N GLU A 264 4.61 -10.89 11.54
CA GLU A 264 4.15 -11.93 10.59
C GLU A 264 2.63 -11.94 10.45
N ASP A 265 1.90 -11.72 11.55
CA ASP A 265 0.43 -11.66 11.55
C ASP A 265 -0.07 -10.41 10.79
N GLU A 266 0.55 -9.24 11.01
CA GLU A 266 0.25 -8.02 10.26
C GLU A 266 0.55 -8.17 8.77
N LEU A 267 1.65 -8.82 8.43
CA LEU A 267 2.03 -9.07 7.05
C LEU A 267 1.03 -10.01 6.36
N ALA A 268 0.60 -11.07 7.04
CA ALA A 268 -0.38 -12.02 6.53
C ALA A 268 -1.75 -11.35 6.26
N GLU A 269 -2.07 -10.30 7.00
CA GLU A 269 -3.33 -9.55 6.87
C GLU A 269 -3.18 -8.21 6.13
N ALA A 270 -1.98 -7.87 5.63
CA ALA A 270 -1.65 -6.55 5.09
C ALA A 270 -2.62 -6.06 4.00
N PHE A 271 -3.10 -6.97 3.16
CA PHE A 271 -4.04 -6.67 2.08
C PHE A 271 -5.50 -7.01 2.40
N THR A 272 -5.79 -7.34 3.66
CA THR A 272 -7.16 -7.61 4.09
C THR A 272 -7.78 -6.34 4.65
N PRO A 273 -8.91 -5.86 4.09
CA PRO A 273 -9.64 -4.77 4.70
C PRO A 273 -10.06 -5.11 6.15
N ASN A 274 -10.06 -4.14 7.05
CA ASN A 274 -10.40 -4.33 8.48
C ASN A 274 -9.42 -5.20 9.29
N ARG A 275 -8.15 -5.02 9.08
CA ARG A 275 -7.09 -5.62 9.90
C ARG A 275 -7.37 -5.40 11.40
N LYS A 276 -7.24 -6.45 12.22
CA LYS A 276 -7.51 -6.38 13.68
C LYS A 276 -6.62 -5.37 14.42
N ASP A 277 -5.40 -5.17 13.92
CA ASP A 277 -4.39 -4.30 14.56
C ASP A 277 -4.56 -2.81 14.23
N SER A 278 -5.37 -2.46 13.22
CA SER A 278 -5.77 -1.06 12.99
C SER A 278 -6.55 -0.47 14.17
N LEU A 279 -6.99 -1.31 15.13
CA LEU A 279 -7.62 -0.86 16.37
C LEU A 279 -6.64 -0.16 17.33
N THR A 280 -5.33 -0.40 17.21
CA THR A 280 -4.29 0.21 18.05
C THR A 280 -3.79 1.53 17.46
N ASN A 281 -3.87 1.70 16.15
CA ASN A 281 -3.46 2.93 15.47
C ASN A 281 -4.70 3.73 15.06
N VAL A 282 -5.00 4.79 15.82
CA VAL A 282 -6.22 5.61 15.66
C VAL A 282 -6.28 6.26 14.28
N ASN A 283 -5.13 6.46 13.63
CA ASN A 283 -5.02 7.16 12.35
C ASN A 283 -4.97 6.22 11.13
N ASP A 284 -5.00 4.89 11.31
CA ASP A 284 -5.00 3.93 10.19
C ASP A 284 -6.43 3.46 9.90
N SER A 285 -6.93 3.78 8.71
CA SER A 285 -8.24 3.30 8.23
C SER A 285 -8.23 1.78 7.95
N GLY A 286 -7.05 1.20 7.71
CA GLY A 286 -6.87 -0.19 7.29
C GLY A 286 -7.33 -0.46 5.84
N LEU A 287 -7.58 0.58 5.06
CA LEU A 287 -8.03 0.49 3.66
C LEU A 287 -6.94 0.79 2.64
N GLY A 288 -5.88 1.49 3.04
CA GLY A 288 -4.84 1.98 2.12
C GLY A 288 -4.16 0.85 1.34
N LEU A 289 -3.56 -0.12 2.02
CA LEU A 289 -2.85 -1.22 1.35
C LEU A 289 -3.75 -2.10 0.46
N PRO A 290 -4.97 -2.48 0.85
CA PRO A 290 -5.93 -3.12 -0.05
C PRO A 290 -6.23 -2.30 -1.32
N ILE A 291 -6.39 -0.98 -1.21
CA ILE A 291 -6.58 -0.09 -2.36
C ILE A 291 -5.32 -0.07 -3.23
N ALA A 292 -4.15 0.16 -2.64
CA ALA A 292 -2.87 0.17 -3.37
C ALA A 292 -2.65 -1.12 -4.17
N GLN A 293 -2.99 -2.27 -3.58
CA GLN A 293 -2.93 -3.55 -4.25
C GLN A 293 -3.89 -3.64 -5.44
N GLY A 294 -5.15 -3.25 -5.26
CA GLY A 294 -6.13 -3.22 -6.34
C GLY A 294 -5.70 -2.30 -7.48
N LEU A 295 -5.17 -1.11 -7.15
CA LEU A 295 -4.61 -0.18 -8.13
C LEU A 295 -3.41 -0.78 -8.86
N ALA A 296 -2.50 -1.46 -8.17
CA ALA A 296 -1.38 -2.14 -8.82
C ALA A 296 -1.86 -3.19 -9.83
N GLN A 297 -2.87 -3.99 -9.46
CA GLN A 297 -3.46 -5.01 -10.34
C GLN A 297 -4.13 -4.41 -11.58
N LEU A 298 -4.86 -3.31 -11.44
CA LEU A 298 -5.45 -2.58 -12.59
C LEU A 298 -4.40 -2.14 -13.61
N HIS A 299 -3.16 -1.93 -13.16
CA HIS A 299 -2.01 -1.59 -14.01
C HIS A 299 -1.17 -2.81 -14.43
N ASN A 300 -1.69 -4.03 -14.29
CA ASN A 300 -0.96 -5.29 -14.52
C ASN A 300 0.35 -5.36 -13.71
N GLY A 301 0.37 -4.68 -12.58
CA GLY A 301 1.46 -4.65 -11.62
C GLY A 301 1.31 -5.68 -10.51
N VAL A 302 2.35 -5.79 -9.70
CA VAL A 302 2.38 -6.61 -8.49
C VAL A 302 2.91 -5.74 -7.35
N LEU A 303 2.20 -5.72 -6.24
CA LEU A 303 2.65 -5.11 -4.99
C LEU A 303 3.00 -6.22 -4.00
N VAL A 304 4.21 -6.18 -3.47
CA VAL A 304 4.70 -7.12 -2.47
C VAL A 304 5.18 -6.33 -1.25
N ILE A 305 4.81 -6.79 -0.07
CA ILE A 305 5.31 -6.23 1.19
C ILE A 305 6.20 -7.29 1.82
N GLN A 306 7.38 -6.88 2.23
CA GLN A 306 8.40 -7.75 2.79
C GLN A 306 8.89 -7.17 4.13
N ARG A 307 9.14 -8.06 5.07
CA ARG A 307 9.87 -7.74 6.29
C ARG A 307 11.35 -8.00 6.07
N GLY A 308 12.20 -7.03 6.39
CA GLY A 308 13.65 -7.18 6.33
C GLY A 308 14.22 -7.93 7.54
N GLU A 309 15.49 -8.27 7.47
CA GLU A 309 16.19 -9.07 8.50
C GLU A 309 16.25 -8.36 9.87
N HIS A 310 16.25 -7.04 9.87
CA HIS A 310 16.31 -6.22 11.10
C HIS A 310 14.93 -5.73 11.56
N GLY A 311 13.87 -6.19 10.90
CA GLY A 311 12.49 -5.87 11.24
C GLY A 311 11.90 -4.69 10.45
N GLU A 312 12.67 -4.04 9.60
CA GLU A 312 12.21 -2.98 8.70
C GLU A 312 11.16 -3.49 7.71
N THR A 313 10.30 -2.59 7.19
CA THR A 313 9.36 -2.91 6.13
C THR A 313 9.87 -2.43 4.78
N SER A 314 9.70 -3.24 3.76
CA SER A 314 9.93 -2.87 2.36
C SER A 314 8.72 -3.20 1.51
N MET A 315 8.26 -2.22 0.74
CA MET A 315 7.17 -2.37 -0.22
C MET A 315 7.74 -2.32 -1.64
N HIS A 316 7.45 -3.34 -2.43
CA HIS A 316 7.95 -3.49 -3.79
C HIS A 316 6.79 -3.45 -4.77
N LEU A 317 6.72 -2.38 -5.55
CA LEU A 317 5.78 -2.25 -6.66
C LEU A 317 6.48 -2.57 -7.97
N GLN A 318 5.97 -3.54 -8.71
CA GLN A 318 6.44 -3.88 -10.05
C GLN A 318 5.36 -3.56 -11.08
N LEU A 319 5.72 -2.75 -12.10
CA LEU A 319 4.84 -2.43 -13.22
C LEU A 319 5.49 -2.84 -14.54
N PRO A 320 4.72 -3.35 -15.52
CA PRO A 320 5.27 -3.68 -16.83
C PRO A 320 5.71 -2.42 -17.57
N ILE A 321 6.95 -2.43 -18.11
CA ILE A 321 7.45 -1.36 -18.96
C ILE A 321 6.82 -1.51 -20.33
N THR A 322 6.24 -0.41 -20.82
CA THR A 322 5.78 -0.31 -22.20
C THR A 322 6.79 0.52 -22.98
N GLY A 323 7.05 0.14 -24.25
CA GLY A 323 7.80 1.01 -25.15
C GLY A 323 7.12 2.38 -25.23
N LYS A 324 7.89 3.41 -25.63
CA LYS A 324 7.37 4.77 -25.80
C LYS A 324 6.21 4.73 -26.82
N LEU A 325 4.99 4.59 -26.32
CA LEU A 325 3.81 4.77 -27.15
C LEU A 325 3.76 6.26 -27.54
N PRO A 326 3.51 6.62 -28.79
CA PRO A 326 3.34 8.00 -29.22
C PRO A 326 1.98 8.52 -28.75
N LEU A 327 1.75 8.54 -27.44
CA LEU A 327 0.57 9.14 -26.84
C LEU A 327 0.98 10.52 -26.35
N ARG A 328 0.20 11.49 -26.71
CA ARG A 328 0.32 12.89 -26.30
C ARG A 328 0.71 12.93 -24.84
N ASP A 329 1.90 13.45 -24.58
CA ASP A 329 2.32 13.97 -23.27
C ASP A 329 1.27 15.05 -22.94
N THR A 330 0.21 14.63 -22.28
CA THR A 330 -0.80 15.56 -21.80
C THR A 330 -0.08 16.42 -20.78
N LEU A 331 0.03 17.69 -21.15
CA LEU A 331 0.46 18.86 -20.38
C LEU A 331 0.53 18.58 -18.87
N ARG A 332 1.60 19.06 -18.23
CA ARG A 332 1.78 19.16 -16.78
C ARG A 332 0.42 19.23 -16.08
N HIS A 333 -0.07 18.12 -15.58
CA HIS A 333 -0.94 18.12 -14.44
C HIS A 333 0.03 18.10 -13.26
N ASP A 334 0.32 19.26 -12.71
CA ASP A 334 0.82 19.31 -11.35
C ASP A 334 -0.29 18.65 -10.52
N SER A 335 0.05 17.55 -9.87
CA SER A 335 -0.78 17.02 -8.80
C SER A 335 -0.97 18.18 -7.83
N GLY A 336 -2.15 18.78 -7.85
CA GLY A 336 -2.40 19.98 -7.06
C GLY A 336 -2.18 19.67 -5.59
N PRO A 337 -1.85 20.65 -4.75
CA PRO A 337 -1.70 20.48 -3.30
C PRO A 337 -2.88 19.73 -2.68
N GLU A 338 -4.08 19.82 -3.26
CA GLU A 338 -5.29 19.12 -2.79
C GLU A 338 -5.14 17.59 -2.75
N LEU A 339 -4.52 16.96 -3.76
CA LEU A 339 -4.34 15.51 -3.78
C LEU A 339 -3.40 15.09 -2.64
N LEU A 340 -2.29 15.79 -2.48
CA LEU A 340 -1.32 15.53 -1.40
C LEU A 340 -1.94 15.74 -0.02
N LEU A 341 -2.66 16.85 0.19
CA LEU A 341 -3.34 17.14 1.44
C LEU A 341 -4.42 16.11 1.76
N THR A 342 -5.08 15.56 0.74
CA THR A 342 -6.09 14.52 0.90
C THR A 342 -5.43 13.17 1.23
N GLU A 343 -4.56 12.67 0.35
CA GLU A 343 -4.01 11.32 0.45
C GLU A 343 -3.02 11.16 1.63
N LEU A 344 -2.37 12.25 2.06
CA LEU A 344 -1.47 12.25 3.21
C LEU A 344 -2.16 12.74 4.50
N SER A 345 -3.49 12.94 4.52
CA SER A 345 -4.20 13.51 5.67
C SER A 345 -4.05 12.71 6.97
N GLU A 346 -3.86 11.39 6.87
CA GLU A 346 -3.64 10.52 8.05
C GLU A 346 -2.26 10.74 8.69
N VAL A 347 -1.30 11.30 7.94
CA VAL A 347 0.09 11.44 8.38
C VAL A 347 0.60 12.87 8.46
N LEU A 348 -0.11 13.84 7.87
CA LEU A 348 0.28 15.25 7.94
C LEU A 348 -0.10 15.86 9.30
N PRO A 349 0.78 16.72 9.86
CA PRO A 349 0.43 17.50 11.03
C PRO A 349 -0.59 18.61 10.65
N THR A 350 -1.38 19.05 11.62
CA THR A 350 -2.43 20.07 11.41
C THR A 350 -1.90 21.36 10.79
N GLU A 351 -0.67 21.76 11.13
CA GLU A 351 -0.02 22.96 10.59
C GLU A 351 0.28 22.91 9.08
N ALA A 352 0.24 21.71 8.48
CA ALA A 352 0.35 21.54 7.02
C ALA A 352 -0.87 22.13 6.27
N TYR A 353 -1.96 22.38 6.98
CA TYR A 353 -3.21 22.91 6.43
C TYR A 353 -3.37 24.42 6.61
N GLN A 354 -2.34 25.12 7.08
CA GLN A 354 -2.32 26.58 7.12
C GLN A 354 -2.46 27.18 5.71
N ARG A 355 -3.07 28.37 5.63
CA ARG A 355 -3.38 29.05 4.36
C ARG A 355 -2.17 29.15 3.42
N LYS A 356 -0.99 29.47 3.94
CA LYS A 356 0.28 29.61 3.19
C LYS A 356 0.78 28.36 2.47
N TYR A 357 0.21 27.18 2.78
CA TYR A 357 0.56 25.90 2.15
C TYR A 357 -0.53 25.36 1.24
N ARG A 358 -1.70 25.99 1.23
CA ARG A 358 -2.86 25.61 0.41
C ARG A 358 -2.97 26.38 -0.88
N GLU A 359 -2.37 27.58 -0.93
CA GLU A 359 -2.25 28.46 -2.11
C GLU A 359 -0.96 28.14 -2.90
#